data_ef86c1c6d3980d7c386f84dd37bb3cf0
#
_entry.id   ef86c1c6d3980d7c386f84dd37bb3cf0
#
_cell.length_a   1.000
_cell.length_b   1.000
_cell.length_c   1.000
_cell.angle_alpha   90.00
_cell.angle_beta   90.00
_cell.angle_gamma   90.00
#
_symmetry.space_group_name_H-M   'P 1'
#
loop_
_entity.id
_entity.type
_entity.pdbx_description
1 polymer ?
#
loop_
_entity_poly.entity_id
_entity_poly.type
_entity_poly.pdbx_seq_one_letter_code
_entity_poly.pdbx_strand_id
1 'polypeptide(L)'
;MNIKQLIIAFLSPRYPAAYTEAAIAQRLNASQMLDKRCTVDEVSDALRALHKMKMVDLQIDPMDGSAVWQATEEGIKKWVLEGRVMV
;
A
#
# COMPACT_ATOMS: atom_id res chain seq x y z
N MET A 1 -11.04 5.79 -7.06
CA MET A 1 -9.95 4.79 -6.93
C MET A 1 -10.27 3.82 -5.82
N ASN A 2 -9.90 2.56 -5.98
CA ASN A 2 -10.08 1.60 -4.90
C ASN A 2 -8.87 1.64 -3.92
N ILE A 3 -9.02 0.95 -2.79
CA ILE A 3 -8.00 0.96 -1.75
C ILE A 3 -6.64 0.46 -2.27
N LYS A 4 -6.63 -0.60 -3.09
CA LYS A 4 -5.39 -1.16 -3.63
C LYS A 4 -4.64 -0.13 -4.48
N GLN A 5 -5.36 0.59 -5.34
CA GLN A 5 -4.78 1.63 -6.18
C GLN A 5 -4.18 2.75 -5.33
N LEU A 6 -4.91 3.17 -4.29
CA LEU A 6 -4.44 4.23 -3.41
C LEU A 6 -3.20 3.81 -2.62
N ILE A 7 -3.14 2.55 -2.18
CA ILE A 7 -1.97 2.04 -1.47
C ILE A 7 -0.73 2.08 -2.38
N ILE A 8 -0.86 1.61 -3.62
CA ILE A 8 0.27 1.63 -4.55
C ILE A 8 0.63 3.07 -4.92
N ALA A 9 -0.35 3.94 -5.12
CA ALA A 9 -0.10 5.35 -5.40
C ALA A 9 0.63 6.03 -4.25
N PHE A 10 0.34 5.62 -3.00
CA PHE A 10 1.02 6.15 -1.82
C PHE A 10 2.44 5.60 -1.71
N LEU A 11 2.62 4.28 -1.85
CA LEU A 11 3.91 3.65 -1.60
C LEU A 11 4.92 3.83 -2.73
N SER A 12 4.46 3.89 -3.99
CA SER A 12 5.37 3.95 -5.14
C SER A 12 6.34 5.12 -5.12
N PRO A 13 5.89 6.38 -4.93
CA PRO A 13 6.83 7.49 -4.92
C PRO A 13 7.71 7.54 -3.67
N ARG A 14 7.38 6.75 -2.66
CA ARG A 14 8.12 6.71 -1.39
C ARG A 14 9.08 5.53 -1.31
N TYR A 15 9.13 4.70 -2.34
CA TYR A 15 10.05 3.57 -2.39
C TYR A 15 11.49 4.05 -2.10
N PRO A 16 12.26 3.36 -1.29
CA PRO A 16 11.99 2.08 -0.61
C PRO A 16 11.46 2.20 0.83
N ALA A 17 10.85 3.31 1.20
CA ALA A 17 10.33 3.51 2.54
C ALA A 17 9.16 2.56 2.82
N ALA A 18 9.10 2.03 4.04
CA ALA A 18 8.08 1.10 4.48
C ALA A 18 7.22 1.74 5.57
N TYR A 19 5.95 1.37 5.60
CA TYR A 19 4.97 1.95 6.52
C TYR A 19 4.11 0.87 7.15
N THR A 20 3.66 1.12 8.38
CA THR A 20 2.71 0.22 9.05
C THR A 20 1.33 0.33 8.41
N GLU A 21 0.50 -0.69 8.65
CA GLU A 21 -0.89 -0.67 8.17
C GLU A 21 -1.66 0.51 8.72
N ALA A 22 -1.46 0.84 9.99
CA ALA A 22 -2.13 1.98 10.62
C ALA A 22 -1.70 3.30 9.97
N ALA A 23 -0.41 3.47 9.69
CA ALA A 23 0.09 4.68 9.03
C ALA A 23 -0.49 4.82 7.62
N ILE A 24 -0.57 3.71 6.88
CA ILE A 24 -1.15 3.71 5.54
C ILE A 24 -2.63 4.09 5.61
N ALA A 25 -3.39 3.48 6.51
CA ALA A 25 -4.81 3.78 6.67
C ALA A 25 -5.02 5.26 7.00
N GLN A 26 -4.22 5.81 7.91
CA GLN A 26 -4.31 7.21 8.28
C GLN A 26 -4.07 8.13 7.07
N ARG A 27 -3.07 7.81 6.27
CA ARG A 27 -2.75 8.61 5.09
C ARG A 27 -3.83 8.53 4.01
N LEU A 28 -4.38 7.35 3.79
CA LEU A 28 -5.46 7.19 2.83
C LEU A 28 -6.71 7.96 3.24
N ASN A 29 -7.04 7.93 4.53
CA ASN A 29 -8.18 8.67 5.04
C ASN A 29 -7.96 10.18 4.95
N ALA A 30 -6.73 10.63 5.19
CA ALA A 30 -6.40 12.05 5.09
C ALA A 30 -6.40 12.56 3.65
N SER A 31 -6.21 11.67 2.67
CA SER A 31 -6.17 12.07 1.26
C SER A 31 -7.53 12.46 0.70
N GLN A 32 -8.60 12.05 1.35
CA GLN A 32 -9.99 12.30 0.91
C GLN A 32 -10.31 11.74 -0.48
N MET A 33 -9.53 10.75 -0.92
CA MET A 33 -9.72 10.10 -2.22
C MET A 33 -10.69 8.92 -2.14
N LEU A 34 -11.11 8.55 -0.94
CA LEU A 34 -12.06 7.47 -0.70
C LEU A 34 -13.44 8.04 -0.41
N ASP A 35 -14.48 7.35 -0.88
CA ASP A 35 -15.87 7.73 -0.63
C ASP A 35 -16.21 7.67 0.86
N LYS A 36 -15.59 6.75 1.58
CA LYS A 36 -15.75 6.59 3.02
C LYS A 36 -14.44 6.20 3.64
N ARG A 37 -14.33 6.38 4.95
CA ARG A 37 -13.10 6.03 5.66
C ARG A 37 -12.82 4.55 5.56
N CYS A 38 -11.56 4.21 5.36
CA CYS A 38 -11.12 2.81 5.41
C CYS A 38 -10.62 2.47 6.81
N THR A 39 -10.77 1.20 7.18
CA THR A 39 -10.25 0.69 8.44
C THR A 39 -8.88 0.07 8.23
N VAL A 40 -8.15 -0.15 9.33
CA VAL A 40 -6.86 -0.85 9.27
C VAL A 40 -7.06 -2.27 8.70
N ASP A 41 -8.15 -2.93 9.04
CA ASP A 41 -8.44 -4.28 8.54
C ASP A 41 -8.63 -4.28 7.02
N GLU A 42 -9.32 -3.27 6.49
CA GLU A 42 -9.49 -3.15 5.04
C GLU A 42 -8.14 -2.91 4.34
N VAL A 43 -7.28 -2.09 4.94
CA VAL A 43 -5.92 -1.86 4.43
C VAL A 43 -5.10 -3.14 4.50
N SER A 44 -5.19 -3.88 5.61
CA SER A 44 -4.49 -5.15 5.78
C SER A 44 -4.88 -6.15 4.69
N ASP A 45 -6.18 -6.29 4.43
CA ASP A 45 -6.68 -7.21 3.39
C ASP A 45 -6.18 -6.81 2.01
N ALA A 46 -6.20 -5.51 1.71
CA ALA A 46 -5.72 -4.99 0.44
C ALA A 46 -4.21 -5.23 0.27
N LEU A 47 -3.43 -5.01 1.33
CA LEU A 47 -1.99 -5.25 1.31
C LEU A 47 -1.66 -6.72 1.09
N ARG A 48 -2.41 -7.63 1.71
CA ARG A 48 -2.23 -9.07 1.49
C ARG A 48 -2.51 -9.45 0.05
N ALA A 49 -3.55 -8.87 -0.55
CA ALA A 49 -3.86 -9.11 -1.95
C ALA A 49 -2.74 -8.59 -2.86
N LEU A 50 -2.22 -7.39 -2.58
CA LEU A 50 -1.10 -6.82 -3.32
C LEU A 50 0.18 -7.63 -3.13
N HIS A 51 0.38 -8.19 -1.95
CA HIS A 51 1.53 -9.06 -1.67
C HIS A 51 1.48 -10.34 -2.51
N LYS A 52 0.31 -10.92 -2.67
CA LYS A 52 0.12 -12.08 -3.54
C LYS A 52 0.45 -11.75 -4.99
N MET A 53 0.22 -10.51 -5.39
CA MET A 53 0.54 -10.02 -6.74
C MET A 53 2.00 -9.57 -6.85
N LYS A 54 2.78 -9.67 -5.78
CA LYS A 54 4.18 -9.24 -5.71
C LYS A 54 4.37 -7.74 -5.93
N MET A 55 3.36 -6.96 -5.66
CA MET A 55 3.40 -5.51 -5.84
C MET A 55 3.86 -4.78 -4.58
N VAL A 56 3.74 -5.40 -3.42
CA VAL A 56 4.26 -4.88 -2.15
C VAL A 56 5.03 -5.97 -1.43
N ASP A 57 5.91 -5.56 -0.54
CA ASP A 57 6.71 -6.48 0.26
C ASP A 57 6.45 -6.23 1.74
N LEU A 58 6.47 -7.31 2.51
CA LEU A 58 6.27 -7.26 3.96
C LEU A 58 7.62 -7.40 4.65
N GLN A 59 7.89 -6.49 5.58
CA GLN A 59 9.09 -6.54 6.40
C GLN A 59 8.71 -6.39 7.85
N ILE A 60 9.57 -6.90 8.73
CA ILE A 60 9.42 -6.73 10.18
C ILE A 60 10.43 -5.70 10.63
N ASP A 61 9.96 -4.63 11.26
CA ASP A 61 10.83 -3.60 11.82
C ASP A 61 11.64 -4.21 12.96
N PRO A 62 12.98 -4.23 12.86
CA PRO A 62 13.80 -4.84 13.92
C PRO A 62 13.77 -4.07 15.24
N MET A 63 13.33 -2.82 15.22
CA MET A 63 13.31 -2.00 16.43
C MET A 63 12.14 -2.34 17.34
N ASP A 64 10.96 -2.59 16.79
CA ASP A 64 9.75 -2.81 17.60
C ASP A 64 8.96 -4.07 17.21
N GLY A 65 9.40 -4.79 16.18
CA GLY A 65 8.72 -6.00 15.73
C GLY A 65 7.45 -5.76 14.93
N SER A 66 7.15 -4.52 14.56
CA SER A 66 5.94 -4.24 13.78
C SER A 66 6.09 -4.69 12.33
N ALA A 67 4.97 -5.07 11.73
CA ALA A 67 4.91 -5.35 10.32
C ALA A 67 4.85 -4.02 9.54
N VAL A 68 5.72 -3.87 8.56
CA VAL A 68 5.75 -2.69 7.69
C VAL A 68 5.73 -3.14 6.24
N TRP A 69 5.17 -2.30 5.39
CA TRP A 69 4.95 -2.62 3.98
C TRP A 69 5.59 -1.58 3.08
N GLN A 70 6.21 -2.03 2.00
CA GLN A 70 6.81 -1.14 1.00
C GLN A 70 6.41 -1.61 -0.39
N ALA A 71 6.46 -0.71 -1.38
CA ALA A 71 6.28 -1.08 -2.77
C ALA A 71 7.47 -1.91 -3.24
N THR A 72 7.27 -2.73 -4.25
CA THR A 72 8.36 -3.44 -4.94
C THR A 72 8.65 -2.72 -6.25
N GLU A 73 9.84 -2.95 -6.80
CA GLU A 73 10.16 -2.42 -8.13
C GLU A 73 9.17 -2.93 -9.18
N GLU A 74 8.80 -4.20 -9.07
CA GLU A 74 7.82 -4.80 -9.96
C GLU A 74 6.44 -4.13 -9.82
N GLY A 75 6.03 -3.84 -8.59
CA GLY A 75 4.76 -3.16 -8.33
C GLY A 75 4.75 -1.75 -8.90
N ILE A 76 5.84 -1.02 -8.73
CA ILE A 76 5.97 0.33 -9.27
C ILE A 76 5.90 0.29 -10.80
N LYS A 77 6.60 -0.65 -11.40
CA LYS A 77 6.60 -0.83 -12.84
C LYS A 77 5.20 -1.09 -13.39
N LYS A 78 4.48 -2.01 -12.75
CA LYS A 78 3.10 -2.31 -13.14
C LYS A 78 2.21 -1.10 -13.00
N TRP A 79 2.33 -0.36 -11.90
CA TRP A 79 1.56 0.82 -11.65
C TRP A 79 1.75 1.88 -12.74
N VAL A 80 3.00 2.08 -13.17
CA VAL A 80 3.34 3.07 -14.19
C VAL A 80 2.97 2.57 -15.59
N LEU A 81 3.39 1.33 -15.94
CA LEU A 81 3.26 0.81 -17.30
C LEU A 81 1.83 0.42 -17.67
N GLU A 82 1.03 -0.01 -16.72
CA GLU A 82 -0.34 -0.43 -16.97
C GLU A 82 -1.33 0.72 -16.84
N GLY A 83 -0.83 1.97 -16.93
CA GLY A 83 -1.69 3.15 -16.89
C GLY A 83 -2.36 3.34 -15.55
N ARG A 84 -1.79 2.78 -14.50
CA ARG A 84 -2.33 2.85 -13.13
C ARG A 84 -3.68 2.18 -13.01
N VAL A 85 -3.92 1.19 -13.85
CA VAL A 85 -5.15 0.40 -13.81
C VAL A 85 -4.87 -0.87 -13.03
N MET A 86 -5.58 -1.03 -11.92
CA MET A 86 -5.52 -2.23 -11.10
C MET A 86 -6.95 -2.69 -10.88
N VAL A 87 -7.26 -3.79 -11.48
CA VAL A 87 -8.62 -4.34 -11.41
C VAL A 87 -8.66 -5.48 -10.43
#